data_a3f638aa1eb83f77c44265db9172533d
#
_entry.id   a3f638aa1eb83f77c44265db9172533d
#
_cell.length_a   1.000
_cell.length_b   1.000
_cell.length_c   1.000
_cell.angle_alpha   90.00
_cell.angle_beta   90.00
_cell.angle_gamma   90.00
#
_symmetry.space_group_name_H-M   'P 1'
#
loop_
_entity.id
_entity.type
_entity.pdbx_description
1 polymer ?
#
loop_
_entity_poly.entity_id
_entity_poly.type
_entity_poly.pdbx_seq_one_letter_code
_entity_poly.pdbx_strand_id
1 'polypeptide(L)'
;MTFLNACRNGQKGIVQIFLKKGGIDVDKRDVEGNTPLYHACLKGFRDIVNLLLDSDADVSIANNCSETPLHAVARNGNKEIIGKLIQYGADLDATDNEGRTPLIRLLDNKRIDAALFLIEQGADTEITDNSGHKAIDYATAHGLKEVVIRLIVDGTSDIQGNTPLHQAVFNGQSEIVRLLLSTSPDMIDVTNDAGETPLLIACMKGNLTIVNLLIDAGAEVNKALLNGNTPLHFAAGFGNKFIGNSLIAAQALVNVKNKNGETPLILASREGNNEFVALLVAHGADVNLVDNFQQTALYYAGERGYNEIVETLLVAGAEG
;
A
#
# COMPACT_ATOMS: atom_id res chain seq x y z
N MET A 1 9.26 44.60 11.35
CA MET A 1 8.49 43.51 10.70
C MET A 1 8.93 43.43 9.25
N THR A 2 9.28 42.26 8.74
CA THR A 2 9.70 42.06 7.34
C THR A 2 8.52 41.69 6.46
N PHE A 3 8.61 41.89 5.16
CA PHE A 3 7.60 41.51 4.18
C PHE A 3 7.28 39.99 4.26
N LEU A 4 8.33 39.16 4.29
CA LEU A 4 8.21 37.71 4.42
C LEU A 4 7.43 37.31 5.69
N ASN A 5 7.72 37.93 6.85
CA ASN A 5 6.99 37.66 8.09
C ASN A 5 5.51 38.08 8.00
N ALA A 6 5.19 39.17 7.31
CA ALA A 6 3.82 39.58 7.08
C ALA A 6 3.05 38.55 6.24
N CYS A 7 3.68 38.00 5.18
CA CYS A 7 3.11 36.93 4.36
C CYS A 7 2.92 35.63 5.15
N ARG A 8 3.96 35.20 5.90
CA ARG A 8 3.94 34.00 6.75
C ARG A 8 2.84 34.05 7.84
N ASN A 9 2.54 35.26 8.36
CA ASN A 9 1.57 35.46 9.46
C ASN A 9 0.16 35.85 8.99
N GLY A 10 -0.10 35.87 7.68
CA GLY A 10 -1.43 36.16 7.14
C GLY A 10 -1.84 37.64 7.24
N GLN A 11 -0.89 38.56 7.37
CA GLN A 11 -1.15 39.99 7.63
C GLN A 11 -1.42 40.76 6.31
N LYS A 12 -2.54 40.44 5.64
CA LYS A 12 -2.92 40.97 4.33
C LYS A 12 -2.72 42.50 4.19
N GLY A 13 -3.19 43.28 5.17
CA GLY A 13 -3.07 44.74 5.10
C GLY A 13 -1.63 45.23 5.09
N ILE A 14 -0.74 44.56 5.86
CA ILE A 14 0.68 44.89 5.89
C ILE A 14 1.36 44.47 4.58
N VAL A 15 1.02 43.31 4.04
CA VAL A 15 1.49 42.86 2.71
C VAL A 15 1.14 43.88 1.63
N GLN A 16 -0.12 44.35 1.61
CA GLN A 16 -0.57 45.41 0.66
C GLN A 16 0.24 46.70 0.78
N ILE A 17 0.55 47.16 2.02
CA ILE A 17 1.35 48.37 2.24
C ILE A 17 2.73 48.18 1.66
N PHE A 18 3.36 47.03 1.91
CA PHE A 18 4.69 46.74 1.38
C PHE A 18 4.69 46.73 -0.16
N LEU A 19 3.76 46.05 -0.78
CA LEU A 19 3.66 45.95 -2.27
C LEU A 19 3.42 47.34 -2.89
N LYS A 20 2.52 48.16 -2.30
CA LYS A 20 2.25 49.53 -2.79
C LYS A 20 3.45 50.45 -2.69
N LYS A 21 4.32 50.25 -1.68
CA LYS A 21 5.54 51.05 -1.52
C LYS A 21 6.56 50.79 -2.63
N GLY A 22 6.55 49.60 -3.20
CA GLY A 22 7.47 49.17 -4.24
C GLY A 22 8.91 48.92 -3.75
N GLY A 23 9.75 48.45 -4.63
CA GLY A 23 11.16 48.20 -4.36
C GLY A 23 11.42 47.01 -3.43
N ILE A 24 10.45 46.09 -3.34
CA ILE A 24 10.56 44.86 -2.53
C ILE A 24 10.82 43.67 -3.46
N ASP A 25 11.77 42.87 -3.05
CA ASP A 25 11.96 41.55 -3.62
C ASP A 25 10.83 40.62 -3.11
N VAL A 26 9.85 40.32 -4.00
CA VAL A 26 8.68 39.52 -3.68
C VAL A 26 9.03 38.04 -3.47
N ASP A 27 10.19 37.61 -4.00
CA ASP A 27 10.67 36.23 -3.94
C ASP A 27 11.81 36.05 -2.93
N LYS A 28 12.01 37.03 -2.06
CA LYS A 28 13.08 36.95 -1.04
C LYS A 28 12.91 35.71 -0.17
N ARG A 29 13.91 34.83 -0.22
CA ARG A 29 13.93 33.56 0.50
C ARG A 29 14.36 33.72 1.97
N ASP A 30 13.80 32.91 2.85
CA ASP A 30 14.32 32.74 4.22
C ASP A 30 15.48 31.73 4.28
N VAL A 31 15.94 31.41 5.49
CA VAL A 31 17.06 30.47 5.71
C VAL A 31 16.80 29.06 5.24
N GLU A 32 15.54 28.67 5.17
CA GLU A 32 15.06 27.37 4.68
C GLU A 32 14.84 27.41 3.17
N GLY A 33 15.02 28.57 2.55
CA GLY A 33 14.80 28.79 1.12
C GLY A 33 13.32 29.05 0.76
N ASN A 34 12.43 29.22 1.74
CA ASN A 34 11.03 29.44 1.47
C ASN A 34 10.78 30.88 1.02
N THR A 35 9.99 31.06 -0.05
CA THR A 35 9.53 32.37 -0.53
C THR A 35 8.28 32.83 0.25
N PRO A 36 7.91 34.12 0.18
CA PRO A 36 6.63 34.60 0.71
C PRO A 36 5.43 33.84 0.13
N LEU A 37 5.48 33.48 -1.18
CA LEU A 37 4.46 32.69 -1.84
C LEU A 37 4.36 31.27 -1.26
N TYR A 38 5.50 30.61 -1.05
CA TYR A 38 5.53 29.30 -0.38
C TYR A 38 4.83 29.33 0.98
N HIS A 39 5.16 30.31 1.82
CA HIS A 39 4.53 30.47 3.14
C HIS A 39 3.03 30.74 3.08
N ALA A 40 2.59 31.59 2.15
CA ALA A 40 1.18 31.89 1.96
C ALA A 40 0.40 30.65 1.49
N CYS A 41 0.99 29.88 0.56
CA CYS A 41 0.45 28.60 0.08
C CYS A 41 0.37 27.56 1.20
N LEU A 42 1.45 27.38 1.96
CA LEU A 42 1.51 26.43 3.09
C LEU A 42 0.40 26.70 4.14
N LYS A 43 0.07 27.94 4.39
CA LYS A 43 -0.95 28.37 5.36
C LYS A 43 -2.36 28.52 4.77
N GLY A 44 -2.49 28.44 3.45
CA GLY A 44 -3.77 28.62 2.75
C GLY A 44 -4.28 30.07 2.72
N PHE A 45 -3.40 31.07 2.78
CA PHE A 45 -3.77 32.47 2.78
C PHE A 45 -4.06 32.97 1.36
N ARG A 46 -5.23 32.58 0.82
CA ARG A 46 -5.67 32.84 -0.56
C ARG A 46 -5.49 34.29 -1.00
N ASP A 47 -5.91 35.26 -0.17
CA ASP A 47 -5.80 36.67 -0.53
C ASP A 47 -4.37 37.14 -0.67
N ILE A 48 -3.44 36.60 0.16
CA ILE A 48 -2.03 36.92 0.08
C ILE A 48 -1.40 36.25 -1.12
N VAL A 49 -1.78 34.99 -1.41
CA VAL A 49 -1.35 34.30 -2.64
C VAL A 49 -1.72 35.15 -3.87
N ASN A 50 -2.98 35.62 -3.99
CA ASN A 50 -3.40 36.46 -5.10
C ASN A 50 -2.54 37.75 -5.18
N LEU A 51 -2.34 38.44 -4.07
CA LEU A 51 -1.54 39.66 -4.03
C LEU A 51 -0.08 39.44 -4.49
N LEU A 52 0.50 38.31 -4.11
CA LEU A 52 1.86 37.93 -4.49
C LEU A 52 1.95 37.59 -5.96
N LEU A 53 1.00 36.81 -6.49
CA LEU A 53 0.93 36.43 -7.91
C LEU A 53 0.67 37.67 -8.79
N ASP A 54 -0.22 38.57 -8.38
CA ASP A 54 -0.49 39.82 -9.07
C ASP A 54 0.72 40.79 -9.03
N SER A 55 1.71 40.49 -8.18
CA SER A 55 2.98 41.24 -8.06
C SER A 55 4.19 40.45 -8.61
N ASP A 56 3.92 39.56 -9.57
CA ASP A 56 4.90 38.75 -10.30
C ASP A 56 5.75 37.80 -9.43
N ALA A 57 5.21 37.30 -8.31
CA ALA A 57 5.88 36.25 -7.54
C ALA A 57 6.04 34.98 -8.38
N ASP A 58 7.25 34.42 -8.38
CA ASP A 58 7.60 33.23 -9.16
C ASP A 58 7.08 31.95 -8.49
N VAL A 59 6.20 31.24 -9.20
CA VAL A 59 5.58 29.99 -8.75
C VAL A 59 6.52 28.78 -8.79
N SER A 60 7.68 28.92 -9.48
CA SER A 60 8.62 27.82 -9.70
C SER A 60 9.72 27.73 -8.62
N ILE A 61 9.90 28.77 -7.81
CA ILE A 61 10.99 28.81 -6.82
C ILE A 61 10.74 27.78 -5.72
N ALA A 62 11.60 26.76 -5.70
CA ALA A 62 11.60 25.72 -4.68
C ALA A 62 12.44 26.12 -3.47
N ASN A 63 12.08 25.59 -2.29
CA ASN A 63 12.87 25.74 -1.07
C ASN A 63 14.10 24.81 -1.05
N ASN A 64 14.84 24.75 0.08
CA ASN A 64 16.02 23.90 0.21
C ASN A 64 15.72 22.38 0.20
N CYS A 65 14.44 22.02 0.34
CA CYS A 65 13.95 20.64 0.18
C CYS A 65 13.39 20.36 -1.22
N SER A 66 13.64 21.26 -2.20
CA SER A 66 13.05 21.22 -3.55
C SER A 66 11.52 21.33 -3.58
N GLU A 67 10.88 21.73 -2.49
CA GLU A 67 9.43 21.93 -2.46
C GLU A 67 9.05 23.27 -3.10
N THR A 68 8.21 23.23 -4.14
CA THR A 68 7.62 24.42 -4.77
C THR A 68 6.40 24.94 -3.98
N PRO A 69 5.87 26.12 -4.28
CA PRO A 69 4.59 26.58 -3.72
C PRO A 69 3.44 25.58 -3.91
N LEU A 70 3.42 24.81 -5.02
CA LEU A 70 2.42 23.79 -5.26
C LEU A 70 2.56 22.59 -4.31
N HIS A 71 3.78 22.20 -3.95
CA HIS A 71 4.00 21.22 -2.86
C HIS A 71 3.50 21.72 -1.51
N ALA A 72 3.70 23.02 -1.23
CA ALA A 72 3.25 23.62 0.05
C ALA A 72 1.73 23.55 0.22
N VAL A 73 0.96 23.78 -0.86
CA VAL A 73 -0.52 23.68 -0.84
C VAL A 73 -0.99 22.26 -0.53
N ALA A 74 -0.21 21.23 -0.84
CA ALA A 74 -0.61 19.84 -0.58
C ALA A 74 -0.90 19.53 0.90
N ARG A 75 -0.37 20.33 1.83
CA ARG A 75 -0.68 20.19 3.28
C ARG A 75 -2.12 20.58 3.62
N ASN A 76 -2.67 21.60 2.98
CA ASN A 76 -4.03 22.07 3.24
C ASN A 76 -5.07 21.67 2.19
N GLY A 77 -4.62 21.37 0.95
CA GLY A 77 -5.47 20.92 -0.15
C GLY A 77 -6.40 22.01 -0.70
N ASN A 78 -6.00 23.28 -0.64
CA ASN A 78 -6.84 24.38 -1.13
C ASN A 78 -6.88 24.43 -2.66
N LYS A 79 -7.97 23.95 -3.24
CA LYS A 79 -8.16 23.86 -4.71
C LYS A 79 -8.10 25.21 -5.43
N GLU A 80 -8.58 26.30 -4.79
CA GLU A 80 -8.53 27.63 -5.39
C GLU A 80 -7.08 28.13 -5.54
N ILE A 81 -6.24 27.88 -4.52
CA ILE A 81 -4.81 28.21 -4.58
C ILE A 81 -4.12 27.34 -5.63
N ILE A 82 -4.40 26.04 -5.67
CA ILE A 82 -3.86 25.13 -6.69
C ILE A 82 -4.20 25.65 -8.08
N GLY A 83 -5.48 25.96 -8.34
CA GLY A 83 -5.93 26.48 -9.63
C GLY A 83 -5.24 27.81 -10.01
N LYS A 84 -4.99 28.68 -9.03
CA LYS A 84 -4.25 29.92 -9.26
C LYS A 84 -2.79 29.66 -9.62
N LEU A 85 -2.10 28.80 -8.89
CA LEU A 85 -0.70 28.44 -9.18
C LEU A 85 -0.56 27.85 -10.59
N ILE A 86 -1.50 26.97 -10.99
CA ILE A 86 -1.54 26.39 -12.34
C ILE A 86 -1.74 27.50 -13.39
N GLN A 87 -2.67 28.42 -13.15
CA GLN A 87 -2.92 29.55 -14.06
C GLN A 87 -1.67 30.43 -14.28
N TYR A 88 -0.79 30.52 -13.27
CA TYR A 88 0.48 31.24 -13.35
C TYR A 88 1.67 30.36 -13.77
N GLY A 89 1.41 29.13 -14.27
CA GLY A 89 2.40 28.25 -14.88
C GLY A 89 3.18 27.39 -13.90
N ALA A 90 2.61 27.06 -12.72
CA ALA A 90 3.25 26.10 -11.82
C ALA A 90 3.39 24.74 -12.49
N ASP A 91 4.56 24.14 -12.38
CA ASP A 91 4.82 22.76 -12.81
C ASP A 91 4.08 21.78 -11.90
N LEU A 92 3.20 20.97 -12.50
CA LEU A 92 2.41 19.97 -11.79
C LEU A 92 3.25 18.78 -11.30
N ASP A 93 4.36 18.54 -11.99
CA ASP A 93 5.16 17.33 -11.90
C ASP A 93 6.56 17.58 -11.30
N ALA A 94 6.80 18.80 -10.80
CA ALA A 94 8.00 19.11 -10.05
C ALA A 94 8.18 18.12 -8.89
N THR A 95 9.43 17.70 -8.63
CA THR A 95 9.72 16.74 -7.56
C THR A 95 10.48 17.38 -6.41
N ASP A 96 10.16 17.01 -5.19
CA ASP A 96 10.93 17.37 -4.00
C ASP A 96 12.18 16.49 -3.81
N ASN A 97 12.95 16.70 -2.74
CA ASN A 97 14.16 15.91 -2.47
C ASN A 97 13.88 14.41 -2.21
N GLU A 98 12.63 14.03 -1.96
CA GLU A 98 12.21 12.63 -1.81
C GLU A 98 11.65 12.06 -3.12
N GLY A 99 11.71 12.82 -4.24
CA GLY A 99 11.15 12.45 -5.53
C GLY A 99 9.64 12.57 -5.59
N ARG A 100 8.97 13.12 -4.58
CA ARG A 100 7.51 13.22 -4.52
C ARG A 100 7.01 14.42 -5.29
N THR A 101 6.00 14.20 -6.13
CA THR A 101 5.26 15.27 -6.81
C THR A 101 4.23 15.93 -5.89
N PRO A 102 3.69 17.11 -6.24
CA PRO A 102 2.55 17.70 -5.53
C PRO A 102 1.36 16.74 -5.40
N LEU A 103 1.10 15.93 -6.42
CA LEU A 103 0.05 14.90 -6.40
C LEU A 103 0.32 13.86 -5.31
N ILE A 104 1.51 13.28 -5.27
CA ILE A 104 1.90 12.31 -4.24
C ILE A 104 1.76 12.94 -2.84
N ARG A 105 2.19 14.19 -2.65
CA ARG A 105 2.05 14.90 -1.38
C ARG A 105 0.58 15.14 -0.98
N LEU A 106 -0.31 15.42 -1.94
CA LEU A 106 -1.76 15.54 -1.68
C LEU A 106 -2.35 14.22 -1.19
N LEU A 107 -1.97 13.12 -1.82
CA LEU A 107 -2.45 11.78 -1.46
C LEU A 107 -1.92 11.34 -0.09
N ASP A 108 -0.64 11.56 0.19
CA ASP A 108 -0.04 11.30 1.49
C ASP A 108 -0.74 12.08 2.63
N ASN A 109 -1.13 13.34 2.35
CA ASN A 109 -1.92 14.17 3.26
C ASN A 109 -3.45 13.90 3.19
N LYS A 110 -3.92 12.92 2.43
CA LYS A 110 -5.32 12.52 2.26
C LYS A 110 -6.22 13.66 1.77
N ARG A 111 -5.71 14.51 0.88
CA ARG A 111 -6.44 15.65 0.30
C ARG A 111 -7.11 15.22 -1.01
N ILE A 112 -8.15 14.37 -0.90
CA ILE A 112 -8.81 13.68 -2.01
C ILE A 112 -9.26 14.65 -3.10
N ASP A 113 -10.09 15.66 -2.74
CA ASP A 113 -10.64 16.61 -3.71
C ASP A 113 -9.58 17.40 -4.47
N ALA A 114 -8.49 17.74 -3.78
CA ALA A 114 -7.37 18.46 -4.39
C ALA A 114 -6.52 17.54 -5.28
N ALA A 115 -6.34 16.28 -4.89
CA ALA A 115 -5.64 15.29 -5.69
C ALA A 115 -6.42 14.99 -6.99
N LEU A 116 -7.72 14.73 -6.89
CA LEU A 116 -8.58 14.53 -8.07
C LEU A 116 -8.54 15.74 -9.00
N PHE A 117 -8.61 16.95 -8.44
CA PHE A 117 -8.50 18.18 -9.23
C PHE A 117 -7.14 18.27 -9.96
N LEU A 118 -6.02 17.92 -9.28
CA LEU A 118 -4.70 17.97 -9.91
C LEU A 118 -4.57 16.93 -11.04
N ILE A 119 -5.13 15.72 -10.86
CA ILE A 119 -5.22 14.69 -11.92
C ILE A 119 -6.03 15.21 -13.11
N GLU A 120 -7.16 15.90 -12.87
CA GLU A 120 -7.97 16.51 -13.93
C GLU A 120 -7.23 17.60 -14.70
N GLN A 121 -6.28 18.28 -14.05
CA GLN A 121 -5.42 19.28 -14.71
C GLN A 121 -4.24 18.65 -15.48
N GLY A 122 -4.08 17.33 -15.46
CA GLY A 122 -3.10 16.60 -16.25
C GLY A 122 -1.78 16.32 -15.54
N ALA A 123 -1.76 16.31 -14.21
CA ALA A 123 -0.59 15.84 -13.45
C ALA A 123 -0.23 14.40 -13.84
N ASP A 124 1.06 14.12 -14.03
CA ASP A 124 1.56 12.79 -14.36
C ASP A 124 1.43 11.86 -13.14
N THR A 125 0.66 10.80 -13.31
CA THR A 125 0.37 9.81 -12.26
C THR A 125 1.39 8.69 -12.19
N GLU A 126 2.31 8.61 -13.17
CA GLU A 126 3.30 7.55 -13.32
C GLU A 126 4.67 7.88 -12.71
N ILE A 127 4.89 9.14 -12.32
CA ILE A 127 6.13 9.56 -11.66
C ILE A 127 6.25 8.83 -10.32
N THR A 128 7.43 8.27 -10.09
CA THR A 128 7.77 7.56 -8.85
C THR A 128 8.58 8.46 -7.90
N ASP A 129 8.36 8.28 -6.61
CA ASP A 129 9.25 8.81 -5.60
C ASP A 129 10.61 8.05 -5.56
N ASN A 130 11.54 8.48 -4.70
CA ASN A 130 12.85 7.83 -4.56
C ASN A 130 12.77 6.38 -4.01
N SER A 131 11.60 5.98 -3.49
CA SER A 131 11.30 4.61 -3.04
C SER A 131 10.61 3.78 -4.13
N GLY A 132 10.33 4.38 -5.31
CA GLY A 132 9.68 3.76 -6.45
C GLY A 132 8.15 3.70 -6.33
N HIS A 133 7.54 4.43 -5.40
CA HIS A 133 6.08 4.46 -5.25
C HIS A 133 5.46 5.54 -6.16
N LYS A 134 4.38 5.16 -6.83
CA LYS A 134 3.54 6.04 -7.66
C LYS A 134 2.36 6.63 -6.86
N ALA A 135 1.64 7.55 -7.46
CA ALA A 135 0.42 8.11 -6.89
C ALA A 135 -0.61 7.04 -6.46
N ILE A 136 -0.77 5.96 -7.24
CA ILE A 136 -1.70 4.87 -6.93
C ILE A 136 -1.31 4.11 -5.66
N ASP A 137 -0.03 3.97 -5.38
CA ASP A 137 0.47 3.28 -4.19
C ASP A 137 0.07 4.03 -2.92
N TYR A 138 0.23 5.35 -2.92
CA TYR A 138 -0.22 6.22 -1.83
C TYR A 138 -1.74 6.21 -1.67
N ALA A 139 -2.48 6.28 -2.78
CA ALA A 139 -3.95 6.21 -2.76
C ALA A 139 -4.43 4.88 -2.17
N THR A 140 -3.81 3.77 -2.57
CA THR A 140 -4.12 2.43 -2.08
C THR A 140 -3.73 2.28 -0.61
N ALA A 141 -2.51 2.66 -0.22
CA ALA A 141 -2.04 2.58 1.17
C ALA A 141 -2.95 3.35 2.14
N HIS A 142 -3.51 4.47 1.70
CA HIS A 142 -4.42 5.28 2.51
C HIS A 142 -5.91 4.94 2.34
N GLY A 143 -6.27 3.96 1.51
CA GLY A 143 -7.66 3.54 1.27
C GLY A 143 -8.52 4.58 0.54
N LEU A 144 -7.92 5.42 -0.31
CA LEU A 144 -8.58 6.51 -1.02
C LEU A 144 -9.31 5.99 -2.27
N LYS A 145 -10.44 5.30 -2.08
CA LYS A 145 -11.19 4.59 -3.13
C LYS A 145 -11.42 5.42 -4.40
N GLU A 146 -11.91 6.65 -4.26
CA GLU A 146 -12.23 7.53 -5.39
C GLU A 146 -11.01 7.82 -6.25
N VAL A 147 -9.86 8.04 -5.59
CA VAL A 147 -8.59 8.27 -6.28
C VAL A 147 -8.09 6.98 -6.92
N VAL A 148 -8.16 5.83 -6.21
CA VAL A 148 -7.78 4.52 -6.78
C VAL A 148 -8.57 4.23 -8.04
N ILE A 149 -9.90 4.44 -8.03
CA ILE A 149 -10.75 4.29 -9.22
C ILE A 149 -10.25 5.16 -10.38
N ARG A 150 -9.83 6.39 -10.08
CA ARG A 150 -9.36 7.34 -11.10
C ARG A 150 -7.98 7.00 -11.65
N LEU A 151 -7.13 6.37 -10.82
CA LEU A 151 -5.73 6.05 -11.14
C LEU A 151 -5.50 4.61 -11.60
N ILE A 152 -6.54 3.74 -11.62
CA ILE A 152 -6.35 2.37 -12.08
C ILE A 152 -5.87 2.39 -13.52
N VAL A 153 -4.63 2.01 -13.68
CA VAL A 153 -4.00 1.74 -14.98
C VAL A 153 -3.53 0.29 -14.94
N ASP A 154 -3.80 -0.44 -16.02
CA ASP A 154 -3.50 -1.87 -16.11
C ASP A 154 -2.04 -2.18 -15.77
N GLY A 155 -1.83 -3.05 -14.79
CA GLY A 155 -0.58 -3.76 -14.55
C GLY A 155 0.59 -2.97 -13.97
N THR A 156 0.38 -1.79 -13.37
CA THR A 156 1.50 -1.06 -12.75
C THR A 156 1.89 -1.69 -11.40
N SER A 157 3.17 -2.04 -11.27
CA SER A 157 3.76 -2.54 -10.01
C SER A 157 4.74 -1.52 -9.44
N ASP A 158 4.95 -1.56 -8.12
CA ASP A 158 6.04 -0.81 -7.46
C ASP A 158 7.41 -1.45 -7.71
N ILE A 159 8.47 -0.87 -7.15
CA ILE A 159 9.85 -1.38 -7.29
C ILE A 159 10.09 -2.78 -6.68
N GLN A 160 9.15 -3.28 -5.88
CA GLN A 160 9.18 -4.62 -5.28
C GLN A 160 8.26 -5.59 -6.04
N GLY A 161 7.73 -5.17 -7.19
CA GLY A 161 6.79 -5.94 -7.98
C GLY A 161 5.38 -6.03 -7.37
N ASN A 162 5.08 -5.28 -6.28
CA ASN A 162 3.75 -5.29 -5.71
C ASN A 162 2.78 -4.51 -6.61
N THR A 163 1.72 -5.17 -7.05
CA THR A 163 0.60 -4.49 -7.71
C THR A 163 -0.26 -3.74 -6.66
N PRO A 164 -1.13 -2.82 -7.07
CA PRO A 164 -2.12 -2.22 -6.18
C PRO A 164 -2.94 -3.25 -5.40
N LEU A 165 -3.20 -4.42 -5.99
CA LEU A 165 -3.90 -5.52 -5.31
C LEU A 165 -3.07 -6.11 -4.15
N HIS A 166 -1.75 -6.30 -4.32
CA HIS A 166 -0.86 -6.73 -3.24
C HIS A 166 -0.91 -5.76 -2.06
N GLN A 167 -0.83 -4.46 -2.33
CA GLN A 167 -0.87 -3.43 -1.30
C GLN A 167 -2.22 -3.36 -0.58
N ALA A 168 -3.34 -3.42 -1.33
CA ALA A 168 -4.67 -3.43 -0.74
C ALA A 168 -4.87 -4.65 0.18
N VAL A 169 -4.39 -5.82 -0.23
CA VAL A 169 -4.43 -7.06 0.56
C VAL A 169 -3.55 -6.93 1.80
N PHE A 170 -2.31 -6.47 1.66
CA PHE A 170 -1.38 -6.28 2.78
C PHE A 170 -1.94 -5.34 3.85
N ASN A 171 -2.63 -4.27 3.43
CA ASN A 171 -3.27 -3.27 4.30
C ASN A 171 -4.67 -3.69 4.81
N GLY A 172 -5.17 -4.86 4.43
CA GLY A 172 -6.47 -5.37 4.88
C GLY A 172 -7.68 -4.61 4.33
N GLN A 173 -7.56 -3.94 3.19
CA GLN A 173 -8.57 -3.04 2.61
C GLN A 173 -9.56 -3.78 1.71
N SER A 174 -10.46 -4.56 2.30
CA SER A 174 -11.39 -5.46 1.59
C SER A 174 -12.19 -4.77 0.48
N GLU A 175 -12.59 -3.52 0.67
CA GLU A 175 -13.35 -2.77 -0.33
C GLU A 175 -12.51 -2.36 -1.54
N ILE A 176 -11.23 -2.00 -1.33
CA ILE A 176 -10.29 -1.72 -2.43
C ILE A 176 -9.97 -3.04 -3.17
N VAL A 177 -9.75 -4.14 -2.44
CA VAL A 177 -9.56 -5.47 -3.03
C VAL A 177 -10.74 -5.81 -3.94
N ARG A 178 -11.98 -5.66 -3.47
CA ARG A 178 -13.19 -5.92 -4.26
C ARG A 178 -13.25 -5.05 -5.53
N LEU A 179 -12.90 -3.78 -5.40
CA LEU A 179 -12.84 -2.85 -6.52
C LEU A 179 -11.81 -3.29 -7.56
N LEU A 180 -10.56 -3.54 -7.12
CA LEU A 180 -9.46 -3.95 -8.01
C LEU A 180 -9.77 -5.27 -8.72
N LEU A 181 -10.36 -6.26 -8.04
CA LEU A 181 -10.76 -7.53 -8.66
C LEU A 181 -11.83 -7.34 -9.74
N SER A 182 -12.69 -6.32 -9.61
CA SER A 182 -13.72 -6.02 -10.63
C SER A 182 -13.21 -5.22 -11.82
N THR A 183 -12.18 -4.40 -11.64
CA THR A 183 -11.67 -3.48 -12.67
C THR A 183 -10.40 -4.00 -13.36
N SER A 184 -9.57 -4.76 -12.66
CA SER A 184 -8.28 -5.27 -13.14
C SER A 184 -8.07 -6.70 -12.66
N PRO A 185 -8.89 -7.67 -13.16
CA PRO A 185 -8.85 -9.07 -12.72
C PRO A 185 -7.50 -9.75 -12.99
N ASP A 186 -6.73 -9.27 -13.96
CA ASP A 186 -5.43 -9.82 -14.34
C ASP A 186 -4.38 -9.74 -13.21
N MET A 187 -4.60 -8.90 -12.20
CA MET A 187 -3.70 -8.77 -11.04
C MET A 187 -3.83 -9.91 -10.03
N ILE A 188 -4.85 -10.77 -10.15
CA ILE A 188 -5.25 -11.74 -9.11
C ILE A 188 -4.12 -12.69 -8.70
N ASP A 189 -3.34 -13.15 -9.68
CA ASP A 189 -2.27 -14.13 -9.49
C ASP A 189 -0.88 -13.61 -9.89
N VAL A 190 -0.73 -12.30 -10.07
CA VAL A 190 0.59 -11.68 -10.26
C VAL A 190 1.44 -11.97 -9.03
N THR A 191 2.73 -12.22 -9.23
CA THR A 191 3.69 -12.39 -8.13
C THR A 191 4.56 -11.14 -8.01
N ASN A 192 4.82 -10.71 -6.78
CA ASN A 192 5.84 -9.72 -6.50
C ASN A 192 7.25 -10.33 -6.55
N ASP A 193 8.30 -9.55 -6.30
CA ASP A 193 9.69 -9.99 -6.36
C ASP A 193 10.04 -11.06 -5.30
N ALA A 194 9.25 -11.14 -4.21
CA ALA A 194 9.36 -12.22 -3.23
C ALA A 194 8.66 -13.52 -3.69
N GLY A 195 7.99 -13.49 -4.84
CA GLY A 195 7.20 -14.62 -5.37
C GLY A 195 5.83 -14.76 -4.69
N GLU A 196 5.37 -13.72 -3.96
CA GLU A 196 4.10 -13.74 -3.27
C GLU A 196 2.96 -13.36 -4.22
N THR A 197 1.85 -14.10 -4.17
CA THR A 197 0.57 -13.68 -4.76
C THR A 197 -0.25 -12.93 -3.72
N PRO A 198 -1.27 -12.16 -4.15
CA PRO A 198 -2.23 -11.57 -3.21
C PRO A 198 -2.84 -12.59 -2.23
N LEU A 199 -3.16 -13.81 -2.71
CA LEU A 199 -3.71 -14.88 -1.86
C LEU A 199 -2.71 -15.36 -0.79
N LEU A 200 -1.44 -15.54 -1.15
CA LEU A 200 -0.39 -15.88 -0.19
C LEU A 200 -0.27 -14.82 0.91
N ILE A 201 -0.25 -13.53 0.53
CA ILE A 201 -0.21 -12.42 1.50
C ILE A 201 -1.45 -12.44 2.41
N ALA A 202 -2.65 -12.65 1.85
CA ALA A 202 -3.89 -12.73 2.63
C ALA A 202 -3.85 -13.86 3.67
N CYS A 203 -3.32 -15.02 3.28
CA CYS A 203 -3.15 -16.17 4.18
C CYS A 203 -2.11 -15.90 5.27
N MET A 204 -0.96 -15.31 4.93
CA MET A 204 0.06 -14.90 5.90
C MET A 204 -0.45 -13.86 6.90
N LYS A 205 -1.32 -12.93 6.45
CA LYS A 205 -1.96 -11.92 7.32
C LYS A 205 -3.14 -12.47 8.11
N GLY A 206 -3.62 -13.67 7.82
CA GLY A 206 -4.78 -14.27 8.49
C GLY A 206 -6.12 -13.59 8.17
N ASN A 207 -6.21 -12.87 7.05
CA ASN A 207 -7.40 -12.11 6.69
C ASN A 207 -8.41 -12.99 5.91
N LEU A 208 -9.28 -13.69 6.63
CA LEU A 208 -10.27 -14.58 6.06
C LEU A 208 -11.20 -13.89 5.03
N THR A 209 -11.59 -12.64 5.29
CA THR A 209 -12.47 -11.90 4.38
C THR A 209 -11.81 -11.70 3.02
N ILE A 210 -10.55 -11.31 3.01
CA ILE A 210 -9.81 -11.09 1.76
C ILE A 210 -9.47 -12.42 1.10
N VAL A 211 -9.12 -13.47 1.87
CA VAL A 211 -8.92 -14.83 1.33
C VAL A 211 -10.15 -15.27 0.55
N ASN A 212 -11.36 -15.13 1.13
CA ASN A 212 -12.60 -15.53 0.46
C ASN A 212 -12.86 -14.67 -0.80
N LEU A 213 -12.62 -13.35 -0.75
CA LEU A 213 -12.76 -12.49 -1.93
C LEU A 213 -11.85 -12.92 -3.09
N LEU A 214 -10.61 -13.28 -2.79
CA LEU A 214 -9.65 -13.74 -3.80
C LEU A 214 -10.04 -15.12 -4.36
N ILE A 215 -10.46 -16.06 -3.50
CA ILE A 215 -10.93 -17.38 -3.92
C ILE A 215 -12.17 -17.24 -4.80
N ASP A 216 -13.16 -16.45 -4.40
CA ASP A 216 -14.42 -16.23 -5.15
C ASP A 216 -14.14 -15.57 -6.52
N ALA A 217 -13.06 -14.77 -6.62
CA ALA A 217 -12.61 -14.17 -7.87
C ALA A 217 -11.76 -15.12 -8.73
N GLY A 218 -11.47 -16.34 -8.27
CA GLY A 218 -10.76 -17.37 -9.03
C GLY A 218 -9.25 -17.42 -8.85
N ALA A 219 -8.71 -16.91 -7.73
CA ALA A 219 -7.27 -17.01 -7.43
C ALA A 219 -6.77 -18.46 -7.42
N GLU A 220 -5.55 -18.66 -7.91
CA GLU A 220 -4.86 -19.97 -7.92
C GLU A 220 -4.48 -20.41 -6.49
N VAL A 221 -5.33 -21.22 -5.86
CA VAL A 221 -5.19 -21.66 -4.45
C VAL A 221 -3.95 -22.51 -4.16
N ASN A 222 -3.34 -23.07 -5.19
CA ASN A 222 -2.17 -23.94 -5.06
C ASN A 222 -0.85 -23.27 -5.49
N LYS A 223 -0.89 -21.99 -5.89
CA LYS A 223 0.33 -21.27 -6.28
C LYS A 223 1.24 -21.08 -5.07
N ALA A 224 2.46 -21.55 -5.19
CA ALA A 224 3.41 -21.63 -4.10
C ALA A 224 4.50 -20.56 -4.21
N LEU A 225 5.06 -20.18 -3.07
CA LEU A 225 6.32 -19.43 -2.98
C LEU A 225 7.49 -20.22 -3.57
N LEU A 226 8.62 -19.53 -3.78
CA LEU A 226 9.86 -20.14 -4.23
C LEU A 226 10.37 -21.30 -3.35
N ASN A 227 10.02 -21.30 -2.06
CA ASN A 227 10.34 -22.38 -1.13
C ASN A 227 9.33 -23.55 -1.17
N GLY A 228 8.31 -23.47 -2.04
CA GLY A 228 7.27 -24.48 -2.20
C GLY A 228 6.11 -24.37 -1.22
N ASN A 229 6.10 -23.37 -0.33
CA ASN A 229 4.96 -23.17 0.57
C ASN A 229 3.75 -22.63 -0.20
N THR A 230 2.64 -23.36 -0.15
CA THR A 230 1.33 -22.96 -0.68
C THR A 230 0.54 -22.15 0.36
N PRO A 231 -0.57 -21.50 -0.02
CA PRO A 231 -1.50 -20.89 0.93
C PRO A 231 -1.91 -21.82 2.07
N LEU A 232 -2.10 -23.12 1.79
CA LEU A 232 -2.48 -24.10 2.81
C LEU A 232 -1.35 -24.40 3.81
N HIS A 233 -0.10 -24.35 3.39
CA HIS A 233 1.05 -24.45 4.32
C HIS A 233 1.06 -23.30 5.34
N PHE A 234 0.81 -22.06 4.89
CA PHE A 234 0.73 -20.91 5.79
C PHE A 234 -0.46 -21.01 6.74
N ALA A 235 -1.64 -21.36 6.22
CA ALA A 235 -2.83 -21.57 7.06
C ALA A 235 -2.59 -22.65 8.12
N ALA A 236 -1.88 -23.72 7.77
CA ALA A 236 -1.52 -24.82 8.65
C ALA A 236 -0.51 -24.41 9.73
N GLY A 237 0.56 -23.71 9.33
CA GLY A 237 1.58 -23.21 10.26
C GLY A 237 1.04 -22.22 11.29
N PHE A 238 0.10 -21.34 10.87
CA PHE A 238 -0.56 -20.39 11.78
C PHE A 238 -1.80 -20.94 12.49
N GLY A 239 -2.24 -22.15 12.18
CA GLY A 239 -3.40 -22.79 12.79
C GLY A 239 -4.75 -22.14 12.44
N ASN A 240 -4.83 -21.39 11.32
CA ASN A 240 -6.05 -20.72 10.92
C ASN A 240 -7.01 -21.68 10.20
N LYS A 241 -7.80 -22.41 10.98
CA LYS A 241 -8.72 -23.44 10.43
C LYS A 241 -9.79 -22.86 9.49
N PHE A 242 -10.21 -21.60 9.69
CA PHE A 242 -11.20 -20.98 8.83
C PHE A 242 -10.66 -20.73 7.43
N ILE A 243 -9.42 -20.22 7.35
CA ILE A 243 -8.72 -20.09 6.07
C ILE A 243 -8.44 -21.47 5.47
N GLY A 244 -8.02 -22.44 6.28
CA GLY A 244 -7.83 -23.82 5.83
C GLY A 244 -9.08 -24.41 5.20
N ASN A 245 -10.24 -24.25 5.83
CA ASN A 245 -11.53 -24.68 5.29
C ASN A 245 -11.84 -24.03 3.93
N SER A 246 -11.66 -22.70 3.81
CA SER A 246 -11.91 -21.98 2.56
C SER A 246 -10.99 -22.47 1.43
N LEU A 247 -9.70 -22.67 1.73
CA LEU A 247 -8.72 -23.18 0.76
C LEU A 247 -9.04 -24.61 0.32
N ILE A 248 -9.37 -25.52 1.27
CA ILE A 248 -9.71 -26.91 0.96
C ILE A 248 -11.01 -26.98 0.15
N ALA A 249 -12.02 -26.19 0.50
CA ALA A 249 -13.26 -26.08 -0.28
C ALA A 249 -13.00 -25.60 -1.73
N ALA A 250 -11.97 -24.77 -1.92
CA ALA A 250 -11.51 -24.31 -3.22
C ALA A 250 -10.48 -25.27 -3.87
N GLN A 251 -10.40 -26.52 -3.41
CA GLN A 251 -9.56 -27.59 -3.95
C GLN A 251 -8.03 -27.38 -3.74
N ALA A 252 -7.64 -26.81 -2.61
CA ALA A 252 -6.25 -26.82 -2.21
C ALA A 252 -5.73 -28.25 -2.02
N LEU A 253 -4.52 -28.52 -2.54
CA LEU A 253 -3.87 -29.83 -2.45
C LEU A 253 -3.39 -30.09 -1.01
N VAL A 254 -4.00 -31.06 -0.35
CA VAL A 254 -3.78 -31.33 1.10
C VAL A 254 -2.40 -31.97 1.37
N ASN A 255 -1.90 -32.78 0.41
CA ASN A 255 -0.68 -33.58 0.56
C ASN A 255 0.53 -33.01 -0.20
N VAL A 256 0.48 -31.75 -0.64
CA VAL A 256 1.60 -31.11 -1.35
C VAL A 256 2.79 -30.92 -0.40
N LYS A 257 4.00 -31.12 -0.91
CA LYS A 257 5.26 -30.95 -0.18
C LYS A 257 5.95 -29.65 -0.58
N ASN A 258 6.44 -28.89 0.40
CA ASN A 258 7.34 -27.78 0.16
C ASN A 258 8.78 -28.30 -0.15
N LYS A 259 9.76 -27.41 -0.36
CA LYS A 259 11.15 -27.79 -0.65
C LYS A 259 11.85 -28.53 0.50
N ASN A 260 11.35 -28.42 1.73
CA ASN A 260 11.82 -29.19 2.88
C ASN A 260 11.15 -30.58 2.96
N GLY A 261 10.27 -30.91 2.02
CA GLY A 261 9.46 -32.14 2.05
C GLY A 261 8.29 -32.06 3.02
N GLU A 262 8.06 -30.92 3.68
CA GLU A 262 7.01 -30.75 4.66
C GLU A 262 5.64 -30.63 3.97
N THR A 263 4.64 -31.34 4.49
CA THR A 263 3.24 -31.15 4.11
C THR A 263 2.57 -30.16 5.06
N PRO A 264 1.38 -29.62 4.71
CA PRO A 264 0.57 -28.83 5.65
C PRO A 264 0.32 -29.56 6.97
N LEU A 265 0.14 -30.89 6.94
CA LEU A 265 -0.06 -31.71 8.15
C LEU A 265 1.19 -31.73 9.04
N ILE A 266 2.38 -31.90 8.47
CA ILE A 266 3.65 -31.84 9.20
C ILE A 266 3.81 -30.47 9.88
N LEU A 267 3.53 -29.37 9.16
CA LEU A 267 3.61 -28.02 9.72
C LEU A 267 2.62 -27.81 10.86
N ALA A 268 1.33 -28.18 10.66
CA ALA A 268 0.32 -28.06 11.70
C ALA A 268 0.67 -28.85 12.96
N SER A 269 1.19 -30.08 12.78
CA SER A 269 1.60 -30.95 13.89
C SER A 269 2.80 -30.42 14.62
N ARG A 270 3.79 -29.87 13.91
CA ARG A 270 4.98 -29.26 14.50
C ARG A 270 4.65 -28.01 15.32
N GLU A 271 3.69 -27.21 14.86
CA GLU A 271 3.29 -25.95 15.54
C GLU A 271 2.20 -26.16 16.62
N GLY A 272 1.70 -27.40 16.80
CA GLY A 272 0.72 -27.72 17.83
C GLY A 272 -0.73 -27.31 17.50
N ASN A 273 -1.06 -27.20 16.23
CA ASN A 273 -2.35 -26.69 15.75
C ASN A 273 -3.40 -27.82 15.69
N ASN A 274 -3.91 -28.31 16.83
CA ASN A 274 -4.82 -29.46 16.95
C ASN A 274 -6.01 -29.41 16.01
N GLU A 275 -6.73 -28.28 16.00
CA GLU A 275 -7.93 -28.13 15.17
C GLU A 275 -7.60 -28.18 13.66
N PHE A 276 -6.42 -27.70 13.29
CA PHE A 276 -5.99 -27.76 11.90
C PHE A 276 -5.54 -29.16 11.49
N VAL A 277 -4.87 -29.89 12.39
CA VAL A 277 -4.54 -31.31 12.19
C VAL A 277 -5.82 -32.13 11.95
N ALA A 278 -6.81 -31.97 12.83
CA ALA A 278 -8.10 -32.65 12.67
C ALA A 278 -8.80 -32.29 11.34
N LEU A 279 -8.73 -31.03 10.94
CA LEU A 279 -9.24 -30.56 9.63
C LEU A 279 -8.56 -31.28 8.47
N LEU A 280 -7.22 -31.33 8.45
CA LEU A 280 -6.46 -31.95 7.37
C LEU A 280 -6.71 -33.46 7.29
N VAL A 281 -6.74 -34.16 8.44
CA VAL A 281 -7.04 -35.59 8.52
C VAL A 281 -8.46 -35.88 7.97
N ALA A 282 -9.44 -35.08 8.36
CA ALA A 282 -10.81 -35.22 7.87
C ALA A 282 -10.93 -35.03 6.34
N HIS A 283 -9.97 -34.33 5.72
CA HIS A 283 -9.94 -34.08 4.27
C HIS A 283 -8.87 -34.92 3.53
N GLY A 284 -8.46 -36.04 4.10
CA GLY A 284 -7.62 -37.03 3.44
C GLY A 284 -6.11 -36.70 3.43
N ALA A 285 -5.64 -35.99 4.45
CA ALA A 285 -4.20 -35.86 4.64
C ALA A 285 -3.58 -37.23 4.90
N ASP A 286 -2.53 -37.57 4.16
CA ASP A 286 -1.73 -38.77 4.41
C ASP A 286 -0.83 -38.54 5.61
N VAL A 287 -1.13 -39.24 6.71
CA VAL A 287 -0.48 -39.08 8.00
C VAL A 287 0.94 -39.67 8.03
N ASN A 288 1.30 -40.49 7.02
CA ASN A 288 2.57 -41.21 6.95
C ASN A 288 3.58 -40.55 5.98
N LEU A 289 3.23 -39.40 5.37
CA LEU A 289 4.19 -38.65 4.58
C LEU A 289 5.32 -38.11 5.45
N VAL A 290 6.54 -38.21 4.95
CA VAL A 290 7.75 -37.75 5.62
C VAL A 290 8.33 -36.52 4.92
N ASP A 291 9.00 -35.69 5.69
CA ASP A 291 9.84 -34.59 5.20
C ASP A 291 11.22 -35.07 4.68
N ASN A 292 12.11 -34.14 4.36
CA ASN A 292 13.46 -34.47 3.88
C ASN A 292 14.36 -35.07 4.96
N PHE A 293 13.97 -34.99 6.24
CA PHE A 293 14.65 -35.62 7.38
C PHE A 293 14.04 -36.99 7.71
N GLN A 294 13.11 -37.50 6.88
CA GLN A 294 12.37 -38.74 7.10
C GLN A 294 11.50 -38.70 8.38
N GLN A 295 11.03 -37.51 8.75
CA GLN A 295 10.19 -37.31 9.93
C GLN A 295 8.72 -37.15 9.52
N THR A 296 7.83 -37.83 10.25
CA THR A 296 6.36 -37.75 10.07
C THR A 296 5.75 -36.64 10.91
N ALA A 297 4.47 -36.34 10.65
CA ALA A 297 3.65 -35.48 11.53
C ALA A 297 3.62 -36.00 12.98
N LEU A 298 3.52 -37.33 13.14
CA LEU A 298 3.51 -37.99 14.46
C LEU A 298 4.81 -37.77 15.22
N TYR A 299 5.96 -37.88 14.54
CA TYR A 299 7.26 -37.59 15.13
C TYR A 299 7.32 -36.19 15.77
N TYR A 300 6.94 -35.16 15.00
CA TYR A 300 6.99 -33.78 15.49
C TYR A 300 6.01 -33.51 16.63
N ALA A 301 4.81 -34.11 16.60
CA ALA A 301 3.85 -34.00 17.68
C ALA A 301 4.33 -34.68 18.95
N GLY A 302 4.97 -35.85 18.81
CA GLY A 302 5.53 -36.63 19.93
C GLY A 302 6.70 -35.91 20.61
N GLU A 303 7.68 -35.43 19.82
CA GLU A 303 8.85 -34.70 20.35
C GLU A 303 8.44 -33.42 21.12
N ARG A 304 7.35 -32.79 20.77
CA ARG A 304 6.84 -31.58 21.43
C ARG A 304 5.78 -31.84 22.51
N GLY A 305 5.37 -33.10 22.68
CA GLY A 305 4.40 -33.48 23.69
C GLY A 305 2.97 -33.06 23.41
N TYR A 306 2.59 -32.90 22.11
CA TYR A 306 1.24 -32.54 21.74
C TYR A 306 0.32 -33.76 21.72
N ASN A 307 -0.06 -34.23 22.89
CA ASN A 307 -0.77 -35.52 23.11
C ASN A 307 -2.08 -35.63 22.32
N GLU A 308 -2.86 -34.54 22.18
CA GLU A 308 -4.11 -34.54 21.39
C GLU A 308 -3.84 -34.76 19.91
N ILE A 309 -2.75 -34.16 19.37
CA ILE A 309 -2.33 -34.37 17.98
C ILE A 309 -1.86 -35.82 17.79
N VAL A 310 -1.04 -36.32 18.72
CA VAL A 310 -0.56 -37.71 18.70
C VAL A 310 -1.75 -38.67 18.65
N GLU A 311 -2.74 -38.49 19.51
CA GLU A 311 -3.96 -39.32 19.53
C GLU A 311 -4.71 -39.24 18.20
N THR A 312 -4.92 -38.01 17.67
CA THR A 312 -5.61 -37.79 16.39
C THR A 312 -4.90 -38.50 15.24
N LEU A 313 -3.57 -38.41 15.17
CA LEU A 313 -2.77 -39.03 14.12
C LEU A 313 -2.76 -40.56 14.22
N LEU A 314 -2.65 -41.13 15.44
CA LEU A 314 -2.69 -42.59 15.67
C LEU A 314 -4.06 -43.16 15.28
N VAL A 315 -5.16 -42.48 15.64
CA VAL A 315 -6.53 -42.87 15.22
C VAL A 315 -6.68 -42.86 13.71
N ALA A 316 -6.00 -41.92 13.04
CA ALA A 316 -5.98 -41.81 11.58
C ALA A 316 -5.03 -42.80 10.89
N GLY A 317 -4.33 -43.65 11.63
CA GLY A 317 -3.44 -44.72 11.08
C GLY A 317 -1.99 -44.27 10.89
N ALA A 318 -1.51 -43.30 11.66
CA ALA A 318 -0.10 -42.95 11.64
C ALA A 318 0.75 -44.11 12.20
N GLU A 319 1.82 -44.45 11.47
CA GLU A 319 2.81 -45.47 11.88
C GLU A 319 3.96 -44.77 12.65
N GLY A 320 4.43 -45.40 13.71
CA GLY A 320 5.50 -44.86 14.57
C GLY A 320 6.90 -45.03 14.01
#